data_80236663b9480f4615005b08be56a4a4
#
_entry.id   80236663b9480f4615005b08be56a4a4
#
_cell.length_a   1.000
_cell.length_b   1.000
_cell.length_c   1.000
_cell.angle_alpha   90.00
_cell.angle_beta   90.00
_cell.angle_gamma   90.00
#
_symmetry.space_group_name_H-M   'P 1'
#
loop_
_entity.id
_entity.type
_entity.pdbx_description
1 polymer ?
#
loop_
_entity_poly.entity_id
_entity_poly.type
_entity_poly.pdbx_seq_one_letter_code
_entity_poly.pdbx_strand_id
1 'polypeptide(L)'
;MQIRKIIVLVFLLLSSQMMAQVDHQVMDDQSMESDVKSFYAETKQIGQFIRRFNSEEDIKGKKLAYNDPDYNDPEKRRKFITALFDIEDPSISEHLKRAFINDVTNEEAPKLLDFHGGDWFGEAYVKFNRGKNETFITLFMELVKENLGSKWVISDVYYSPFEDMYKRDEDSPSRFLHPLSHELDFMNLDKVFKSGIKTGDYFYQGFETDKLSIFLYELHNNTLTFQYVAGLKFHFFQLEGWYIEITEFNRPGMNRGWLISNLIKLEEGQKEKLIDFIYHRD
;
A
#
# COMPACT_ATOMS: atom_id res chain seq x y z
N MET A 1 -38.10 -12.81 -61.21
CA MET A 1 -38.24 -13.74 -60.07
C MET A 1 -36.88 -14.33 -59.61
N GLN A 2 -35.82 -14.30 -60.42
CA GLN A 2 -34.50 -14.84 -60.05
C GLN A 2 -33.65 -13.87 -59.21
N ILE A 3 -33.74 -12.56 -59.43
CA ILE A 3 -32.92 -11.56 -58.69
C ILE A 3 -33.28 -11.48 -57.17
N ARG A 4 -34.56 -11.68 -56.84
CA ARG A 4 -35.00 -11.70 -55.42
C ARG A 4 -34.46 -12.91 -54.63
N LYS A 5 -34.24 -14.06 -55.28
CA LYS A 5 -33.69 -15.26 -54.66
C LYS A 5 -32.17 -15.13 -54.37
N ILE A 6 -31.44 -14.42 -55.22
CA ILE A 6 -29.99 -14.17 -55.05
C ILE A 6 -29.73 -13.18 -53.89
N ILE A 7 -30.56 -12.14 -53.73
CA ILE A 7 -30.43 -11.17 -52.62
C ILE A 7 -30.69 -11.83 -51.26
N VAL A 8 -31.69 -12.74 -51.19
CA VAL A 8 -31.99 -13.46 -49.93
C VAL A 8 -30.87 -14.44 -49.59
N LEU A 9 -30.20 -15.07 -50.57
CA LEU A 9 -29.09 -16.00 -50.32
C LEU A 9 -27.83 -15.27 -49.85
N VAL A 10 -27.54 -14.07 -50.40
CA VAL A 10 -26.40 -13.23 -49.97
C VAL A 10 -26.63 -12.67 -48.56
N PHE A 11 -27.87 -12.33 -48.19
CA PHE A 11 -28.19 -11.88 -46.82
C PHE A 11 -28.06 -13.00 -45.78
N LEU A 12 -28.40 -14.24 -46.15
CA LEU A 12 -28.23 -15.42 -45.28
C LEU A 12 -26.78 -15.80 -45.08
N LEU A 13 -25.91 -15.62 -46.10
CA LEU A 13 -24.47 -15.87 -45.98
C LEU A 13 -23.76 -14.76 -45.14
N LEU A 14 -24.18 -13.51 -45.25
CA LEU A 14 -23.64 -12.42 -44.41
C LEU A 14 -24.08 -12.54 -42.94
N SER A 15 -25.31 -13.03 -42.67
CA SER A 15 -25.76 -13.25 -41.29
C SER A 15 -25.06 -14.43 -40.62
N SER A 16 -24.63 -15.47 -41.36
CA SER A 16 -23.88 -16.59 -40.81
C SER A 16 -22.43 -16.22 -40.48
N GLN A 17 -21.81 -15.29 -41.19
CA GLN A 17 -20.48 -14.80 -40.87
C GLN A 17 -20.47 -13.85 -39.65
N MET A 18 -21.56 -13.06 -39.46
CA MET A 18 -21.70 -12.24 -38.25
C MET A 18 -21.93 -13.07 -36.98
N MET A 19 -22.69 -14.18 -37.08
CA MET A 19 -22.87 -15.08 -35.94
C MET A 19 -21.60 -15.83 -35.57
N ALA A 20 -20.76 -16.22 -36.56
CA ALA A 20 -19.48 -16.88 -36.29
C ALA A 20 -18.44 -15.94 -35.61
N GLN A 21 -18.46 -14.63 -35.91
CA GLN A 21 -17.59 -13.67 -35.22
C GLN A 21 -18.05 -13.32 -33.80
N VAL A 22 -19.36 -13.31 -33.54
CA VAL A 22 -19.91 -13.10 -32.19
C VAL A 22 -19.63 -14.32 -31.29
N ASP A 23 -19.77 -15.54 -31.82
CA ASP A 23 -19.47 -16.76 -31.07
C ASP A 23 -17.97 -16.88 -30.72
N HIS A 24 -17.08 -16.41 -31.58
CA HIS A 24 -15.62 -16.45 -31.28
C HIS A 24 -15.20 -15.41 -30.23
N GLN A 25 -15.81 -14.24 -30.21
CA GLN A 25 -15.55 -13.26 -29.14
C GLN A 25 -16.18 -13.68 -27.80
N VAL A 26 -17.36 -14.29 -27.82
CA VAL A 26 -18.02 -14.76 -26.58
C VAL A 26 -17.29 -16.00 -26.01
N MET A 27 -16.74 -16.89 -26.87
CA MET A 27 -15.92 -18.02 -26.41
C MET A 27 -14.56 -17.56 -25.84
N ASP A 28 -13.93 -16.54 -26.41
CA ASP A 28 -12.67 -16.01 -25.90
C ASP A 28 -12.87 -15.31 -24.55
N ASP A 29 -13.95 -14.53 -24.38
CA ASP A 29 -14.29 -13.89 -23.10
C ASP A 29 -14.67 -14.93 -22.03
N GLN A 30 -15.41 -15.98 -22.36
CA GLN A 30 -15.76 -17.03 -21.40
C GLN A 30 -14.56 -17.91 -21.02
N SER A 31 -13.62 -18.18 -21.94
CA SER A 31 -12.41 -18.92 -21.64
C SER A 31 -11.46 -18.08 -20.75
N MET A 32 -11.29 -16.81 -21.04
CA MET A 32 -10.55 -15.89 -20.18
C MET A 32 -11.16 -15.76 -18.78
N GLU A 33 -12.47 -15.65 -18.65
CA GLU A 33 -13.16 -15.55 -17.37
C GLU A 33 -13.06 -16.86 -16.55
N SER A 34 -13.10 -18.04 -17.20
CA SER A 34 -12.90 -19.33 -16.54
C SER A 34 -11.44 -19.54 -16.09
N ASP A 35 -10.49 -19.13 -16.92
CA ASP A 35 -9.06 -19.19 -16.59
C ASP A 35 -8.71 -18.21 -15.46
N VAL A 36 -9.21 -16.97 -15.48
CA VAL A 36 -9.06 -16.02 -14.41
C VAL A 36 -9.63 -16.57 -13.09
N LYS A 37 -10.82 -17.17 -13.11
CA LYS A 37 -11.41 -17.80 -11.91
C LYS A 37 -10.55 -18.95 -11.35
N SER A 38 -9.81 -19.67 -12.20
CA SER A 38 -8.90 -20.73 -11.74
C SER A 38 -7.61 -20.18 -11.08
N PHE A 39 -7.25 -18.93 -11.36
CA PHE A 39 -6.06 -18.26 -10.80
C PHE A 39 -6.31 -17.55 -9.46
N TYR A 40 -7.56 -17.42 -9.01
CA TYR A 40 -7.87 -16.86 -7.68
C TYR A 40 -7.46 -17.84 -6.58
N ALA A 41 -6.20 -17.95 -6.31
CA ALA A 41 -5.75 -18.66 -5.14
C ALA A 41 -5.51 -17.64 -4.01
N GLU A 42 -5.96 -17.97 -2.81
CA GLU A 42 -5.79 -17.21 -1.59
C GLU A 42 -4.32 -16.88 -1.34
N THR A 43 -3.95 -15.61 -1.34
CA THR A 43 -2.63 -15.11 -1.00
C THR A 43 -2.56 -14.87 0.51
N LYS A 44 -1.94 -15.78 1.26
CA LYS A 44 -1.90 -15.73 2.73
C LYS A 44 -0.75 -14.90 3.29
N GLN A 45 0.27 -14.61 2.50
CA GLN A 45 1.47 -13.90 2.92
C GLN A 45 1.91 -12.93 1.82
N ILE A 46 2.47 -11.79 2.22
CA ILE A 46 3.00 -10.79 1.27
C ILE A 46 4.07 -11.39 0.34
N GLY A 47 4.92 -12.29 0.83
CA GLY A 47 5.88 -12.99 0.00
C GLY A 47 5.23 -13.89 -1.06
N GLN A 48 4.03 -14.40 -0.83
CA GLN A 48 3.25 -15.14 -1.81
C GLN A 48 2.66 -14.19 -2.86
N PHE A 49 2.18 -13.01 -2.46
CA PHE A 49 1.75 -11.97 -3.38
C PHE A 49 2.86 -11.62 -4.38
N ILE A 50 4.08 -11.36 -3.88
CA ILE A 50 5.24 -11.03 -4.72
C ILE A 50 5.54 -12.17 -5.70
N ARG A 51 5.60 -13.42 -5.24
CA ARG A 51 5.85 -14.57 -6.13
C ARG A 51 4.78 -14.74 -7.20
N ARG A 52 3.52 -14.48 -6.90
CA ARG A 52 2.43 -14.50 -7.89
C ARG A 52 2.56 -13.39 -8.89
N PHE A 53 2.81 -12.18 -8.42
CA PHE A 53 3.05 -11.02 -9.29
C PHE A 53 4.17 -11.30 -10.29
N ASN A 54 5.21 -11.99 -9.86
CA ASN A 54 6.37 -12.35 -10.67
C ASN A 54 6.20 -13.65 -11.49
N SER A 55 5.14 -14.44 -11.28
CA SER A 55 5.02 -15.82 -11.79
C SER A 55 6.17 -16.73 -11.32
N GLU A 56 6.48 -16.70 -10.03
CA GLU A 56 7.47 -17.55 -9.37
C GLU A 56 6.85 -18.72 -8.61
N GLU A 57 5.52 -18.87 -8.68
CA GLU A 57 4.77 -19.98 -8.13
C GLU A 57 3.62 -20.38 -9.06
N ASP A 58 3.20 -21.65 -8.98
CA ASP A 58 2.05 -22.13 -9.71
C ASP A 58 0.72 -21.70 -9.06
N ILE A 59 -0.40 -22.03 -9.69
CA ILE A 59 -1.75 -21.73 -9.18
C ILE A 59 -2.06 -22.35 -7.82
N LYS A 60 -1.30 -23.38 -7.41
CA LYS A 60 -1.44 -24.07 -6.13
C LYS A 60 -0.50 -23.48 -5.06
N GLY A 61 0.30 -22.47 -5.41
CA GLY A 61 1.27 -21.83 -4.51
C GLY A 61 2.58 -22.61 -4.36
N LYS A 62 2.85 -23.57 -5.24
CA LYS A 62 4.15 -24.26 -5.28
C LYS A 62 5.17 -23.39 -6.01
N LYS A 63 6.31 -23.15 -5.39
CA LYS A 63 7.41 -22.40 -6.00
C LYS A 63 7.92 -23.09 -7.27
N LEU A 64 8.09 -22.31 -8.33
CA LEU A 64 8.70 -22.74 -9.58
C LEU A 64 10.22 -22.72 -9.48
N ALA A 65 10.88 -23.59 -10.23
CA ALA A 65 12.33 -23.55 -10.40
C ALA A 65 12.68 -22.45 -11.43
N TYR A 66 13.87 -21.85 -11.33
CA TYR A 66 14.33 -20.81 -12.27
C TYR A 66 14.38 -21.24 -13.74
N ASN A 67 14.47 -22.53 -14.02
CA ASN A 67 14.47 -23.09 -15.35
C ASN A 67 13.09 -23.58 -15.80
N ASP A 68 12.06 -23.36 -15.02
CA ASP A 68 10.68 -23.66 -15.38
C ASP A 68 10.21 -22.66 -16.47
N PRO A 69 9.58 -23.12 -17.57
CA PRO A 69 9.12 -22.24 -18.62
C PRO A 69 8.08 -21.22 -18.14
N ASP A 70 7.41 -21.51 -17.04
CA ASP A 70 6.42 -20.64 -16.42
C ASP A 70 7.02 -19.58 -15.48
N TYR A 71 8.30 -19.71 -15.15
CA TYR A 71 9.01 -18.78 -14.25
C TYR A 71 9.18 -17.42 -14.93
N ASN A 72 8.61 -16.36 -14.33
CA ASN A 72 8.57 -14.99 -14.85
C ASN A 72 7.96 -14.85 -16.26
N ASP A 73 7.16 -15.84 -16.69
CA ASP A 73 6.51 -15.83 -17.98
C ASP A 73 5.54 -14.63 -18.11
N PRO A 74 5.66 -13.78 -19.15
CA PRO A 74 4.86 -12.56 -19.28
C PRO A 74 3.35 -12.82 -19.38
N GLU A 75 2.91 -13.86 -20.07
CA GLU A 75 1.50 -14.17 -20.21
C GLU A 75 0.88 -14.66 -18.91
N LYS A 76 1.61 -15.50 -18.16
CA LYS A 76 1.18 -15.94 -16.83
C LYS A 76 1.17 -14.79 -15.85
N ARG A 77 2.18 -13.92 -15.91
CA ARG A 77 2.20 -12.70 -15.10
C ARG A 77 0.99 -11.82 -15.36
N ARG A 78 0.59 -11.62 -16.62
CA ARG A 78 -0.64 -10.87 -16.97
C ARG A 78 -1.87 -11.45 -16.27
N LYS A 79 -2.05 -12.77 -16.34
CA LYS A 79 -3.17 -13.48 -15.71
C LYS A 79 -3.13 -13.34 -14.18
N PHE A 80 -1.98 -13.59 -13.57
CA PHE A 80 -1.81 -13.47 -12.11
C PHE A 80 -2.05 -12.04 -11.63
N ILE A 81 -1.43 -11.03 -12.26
CA ILE A 81 -1.59 -9.64 -11.86
C ILE A 81 -3.05 -9.20 -12.00
N THR A 82 -3.75 -9.61 -13.06
CA THR A 82 -5.19 -9.36 -13.21
C THR A 82 -5.99 -9.93 -12.03
N ALA A 83 -5.67 -11.14 -11.58
CA ALA A 83 -6.34 -11.79 -10.46
C ALA A 83 -5.96 -11.18 -9.09
N LEU A 84 -4.84 -10.47 -9.00
CA LEU A 84 -4.39 -9.80 -7.77
C LEU A 84 -5.07 -8.45 -7.52
N PHE A 85 -5.85 -7.92 -8.46
CA PHE A 85 -6.65 -6.72 -8.19
C PHE A 85 -7.88 -7.04 -7.34
N ASP A 86 -8.26 -6.11 -6.46
CA ASP A 86 -9.58 -6.12 -5.86
C ASP A 86 -10.64 -5.86 -6.94
N ILE A 87 -11.49 -6.86 -7.18
CA ILE A 87 -12.55 -6.78 -8.22
C ILE A 87 -13.83 -6.14 -7.70
N GLU A 88 -13.99 -6.02 -6.38
CA GLU A 88 -15.19 -5.41 -5.78
C GLU A 88 -15.06 -3.89 -5.69
N ASP A 89 -13.84 -3.34 -5.79
CA ASP A 89 -13.60 -1.90 -5.78
C ASP A 89 -13.50 -1.34 -7.21
N PRO A 90 -14.46 -0.52 -7.65
CA PRO A 90 -14.41 0.12 -8.96
C PRO A 90 -13.51 1.36 -9.03
N SER A 91 -12.83 1.75 -7.94
CA SER A 91 -12.00 2.96 -7.88
C SER A 91 -10.85 2.96 -8.87
N ILE A 92 -10.28 1.78 -9.16
CA ILE A 92 -9.22 1.60 -10.16
C ILE A 92 -9.86 1.31 -11.52
N SER A 93 -9.78 2.26 -12.45
CA SER A 93 -10.37 2.08 -13.77
C SER A 93 -9.72 0.93 -14.56
N GLU A 94 -10.50 0.24 -15.39
CA GLU A 94 -10.01 -0.84 -16.25
C GLU A 94 -8.90 -0.37 -17.22
N HIS A 95 -8.97 0.89 -17.66
CA HIS A 95 -7.93 1.48 -18.49
C HIS A 95 -6.60 1.58 -17.73
N LEU A 96 -6.64 2.00 -16.45
CA LEU A 96 -5.44 2.11 -15.62
C LEU A 96 -4.84 0.74 -15.30
N LYS A 97 -5.69 -0.26 -14.98
CA LYS A 97 -5.26 -1.65 -14.76
C LYS A 97 -4.55 -2.22 -16.00
N ARG A 98 -5.14 -2.04 -17.19
CA ARG A 98 -4.52 -2.51 -18.46
C ARG A 98 -3.20 -1.80 -18.75
N ALA A 99 -3.13 -0.48 -18.55
CA ALA A 99 -1.89 0.28 -18.74
C ALA A 99 -0.79 -0.23 -17.81
N PHE A 100 -1.09 -0.46 -16.53
CA PHE A 100 -0.19 -1.02 -15.55
C PHE A 100 0.30 -2.41 -15.95
N ILE A 101 -0.63 -3.35 -16.21
CA ILE A 101 -0.30 -4.72 -16.57
C ILE A 101 0.60 -4.76 -17.81
N ASN A 102 0.26 -4.01 -18.85
CA ASN A 102 1.07 -3.98 -20.07
C ASN A 102 2.48 -3.44 -19.83
N ASP A 103 2.62 -2.42 -18.98
CA ASP A 103 3.93 -1.84 -18.67
C ASP A 103 4.80 -2.80 -17.83
N VAL A 104 4.26 -3.38 -16.75
CA VAL A 104 5.05 -4.25 -15.88
C VAL A 104 5.33 -5.64 -16.46
N THR A 105 4.55 -6.07 -17.45
CA THR A 105 4.76 -7.35 -18.18
C THR A 105 5.37 -7.14 -19.56
N ASN A 106 5.98 -5.99 -19.82
CA ASN A 106 6.70 -5.75 -21.09
C ASN A 106 7.84 -6.77 -21.22
N GLU A 107 7.91 -7.44 -22.37
CA GLU A 107 8.90 -8.51 -22.61
C GLU A 107 10.33 -7.97 -22.72
N GLU A 108 10.51 -6.73 -23.23
CA GLU A 108 11.82 -6.11 -23.38
C GLU A 108 12.36 -5.51 -22.08
N ALA A 109 11.45 -5.09 -21.17
CA ALA A 109 11.79 -4.45 -19.90
C ALA A 109 10.80 -4.87 -18.79
N PRO A 110 10.81 -6.13 -18.36
CA PRO A 110 9.87 -6.61 -17.35
C PRO A 110 10.18 -5.99 -15.99
N LYS A 111 9.14 -5.46 -15.31
CA LYS A 111 9.26 -4.92 -13.95
C LYS A 111 8.79 -5.97 -12.95
N LEU A 112 9.66 -6.37 -12.04
CA LEU A 112 9.42 -7.39 -11.02
C LEU A 112 9.40 -6.76 -9.63
N LEU A 113 8.69 -7.40 -8.70
CA LEU A 113 8.77 -7.06 -7.28
C LEU A 113 9.86 -7.88 -6.61
N ASP A 114 10.69 -7.24 -5.78
CA ASP A 114 11.70 -7.92 -4.98
C ASP A 114 11.36 -7.78 -3.48
N PHE A 115 11.17 -8.92 -2.81
CA PHE A 115 10.91 -8.95 -1.37
C PHE A 115 12.05 -8.30 -0.55
N HIS A 116 13.30 -8.42 -1.02
CA HIS A 116 14.48 -7.84 -0.36
C HIS A 116 14.97 -6.55 -1.02
N GLY A 117 14.30 -6.11 -2.08
CA GLY A 117 14.51 -4.80 -2.69
C GLY A 117 14.03 -3.69 -1.77
N GLY A 118 14.59 -2.49 -1.89
CA GLY A 118 14.09 -1.31 -1.19
C GLY A 118 12.76 -0.81 -1.76
N ASP A 119 12.40 0.41 -1.41
CA ASP A 119 11.24 1.12 -1.96
C ASP A 119 9.87 0.46 -1.70
N TRP A 120 9.74 -0.19 -0.56
CA TRP A 120 8.45 -0.64 -0.05
C TRP A 120 8.46 -0.76 1.47
N PHE A 121 7.30 -0.60 2.10
CA PHE A 121 7.15 -0.64 3.54
C PHE A 121 5.74 -1.10 3.94
N GLY A 122 5.58 -1.47 5.21
CA GLY A 122 4.28 -1.79 5.81
C GLY A 122 3.74 -0.63 6.61
N GLU A 123 2.41 -0.45 6.60
CA GLU A 123 1.65 0.45 7.45
C GLU A 123 0.70 -0.39 8.31
N ALA A 124 0.91 -0.39 9.63
CA ALA A 124 0.07 -1.10 10.57
C ALA A 124 -0.79 -0.12 11.38
N TYR A 125 -2.10 -0.23 11.29
CA TYR A 125 -3.06 0.51 12.12
C TYR A 125 -3.34 -0.30 13.37
N VAL A 126 -2.83 0.18 14.51
CA VAL A 126 -2.76 -0.60 15.75
C VAL A 126 -3.57 0.05 16.85
N LYS A 127 -4.39 -0.76 17.53
CA LYS A 127 -5.14 -0.32 18.71
C LYS A 127 -4.31 -0.47 19.97
N PHE A 128 -4.27 0.60 20.74
CA PHE A 128 -3.67 0.66 22.08
C PHE A 128 -4.69 1.16 23.09
N ASN A 129 -4.45 0.87 24.37
CA ASN A 129 -5.05 1.60 25.48
C ASN A 129 -4.04 2.61 26.02
N ARG A 130 -4.45 3.88 26.16
CA ARG A 130 -3.70 4.93 26.83
C ARG A 130 -4.41 5.26 28.15
N GLY A 131 -3.94 4.66 29.24
CA GLY A 131 -4.65 4.68 30.50
C GLY A 131 -6.01 4.00 30.37
N LYS A 132 -7.11 4.76 30.52
CA LYS A 132 -8.50 4.25 30.39
C LYS A 132 -9.10 4.46 28.97
N ASN A 133 -8.39 5.14 28.10
CA ASN A 133 -8.91 5.49 26.78
C ASN A 133 -8.32 4.58 25.71
N GLU A 134 -9.16 4.16 24.79
CA GLU A 134 -8.74 3.47 23.57
C GLU A 134 -8.18 4.48 22.57
N THR A 135 -7.11 4.13 21.88
CA THR A 135 -6.50 4.96 20.85
C THR A 135 -5.96 4.11 19.71
N PHE A 136 -5.80 4.71 18.54
CA PHE A 136 -5.18 4.08 17.40
C PHE A 136 -3.89 4.84 17.03
N ILE A 137 -2.87 4.07 16.70
CA ILE A 137 -1.56 4.55 16.31
C ILE A 137 -1.17 3.85 15.01
N THR A 138 -0.70 4.61 14.03
CA THR A 138 -0.13 4.05 12.80
C THR A 138 1.36 3.80 13.00
N LEU A 139 1.80 2.59 12.74
CA LEU A 139 3.20 2.18 12.78
C LEU A 139 3.68 1.91 11.36
N PHE A 140 4.77 2.54 10.96
CA PHE A 140 5.44 2.24 9.69
C PHE A 140 6.55 1.24 9.92
N MET A 141 6.66 0.28 9.04
CA MET A 141 7.55 -0.87 9.21
C MET A 141 8.38 -1.09 7.95
N GLU A 142 9.67 -1.28 8.12
CA GLU A 142 10.61 -1.56 7.04
C GLU A 142 11.28 -2.92 7.22
N LEU A 143 11.66 -3.53 6.10
CA LEU A 143 12.41 -4.78 6.08
C LEU A 143 13.91 -4.48 6.07
N VAL A 144 14.59 -4.79 7.16
CA VAL A 144 16.03 -4.56 7.30
C VAL A 144 16.80 -5.87 7.16
N LYS A 145 17.87 -5.86 6.36
CA LYS A 145 18.78 -7.00 6.21
C LYS A 145 19.70 -7.10 7.43
N GLU A 146 19.82 -8.31 7.97
CA GLU A 146 20.80 -8.67 9.01
C GLU A 146 21.66 -9.85 8.56
N ASN A 147 22.73 -10.18 9.32
CA ASN A 147 23.72 -11.21 8.95
C ASN A 147 23.13 -12.59 8.59
N LEU A 148 22.00 -12.97 9.15
CA LEU A 148 21.36 -14.28 8.96
C LEU A 148 20.00 -14.22 8.26
N GLY A 149 19.59 -13.04 7.78
CA GLY A 149 18.28 -12.90 7.13
C GLY A 149 17.77 -11.46 7.11
N SER A 150 16.44 -11.31 7.13
CA SER A 150 15.79 -10.02 7.20
C SER A 150 14.76 -10.02 8.32
N LYS A 151 14.56 -8.85 8.93
CA LYS A 151 13.55 -8.65 9.96
C LYS A 151 12.74 -7.37 9.69
N TRP A 152 11.51 -7.36 10.16
CA TRP A 152 10.71 -6.15 10.23
C TRP A 152 11.13 -5.29 11.42
N VAL A 153 11.28 -4.01 11.18
CA VAL A 153 11.52 -3.00 12.23
C VAL A 153 10.47 -1.90 12.11
N ILE A 154 10.10 -1.29 13.24
CA ILE A 154 9.27 -0.09 13.24
C ILE A 154 10.21 1.07 12.91
N SER A 155 9.98 1.72 11.76
CA SER A 155 10.81 2.81 11.24
C SER A 155 10.26 4.19 11.56
N ASP A 156 8.93 4.32 11.71
CA ASP A 156 8.27 5.58 12.06
C ASP A 156 6.93 5.31 12.75
N VAL A 157 6.37 6.34 13.37
CA VAL A 157 5.07 6.29 14.05
C VAL A 157 4.30 7.57 13.79
N TYR A 158 3.01 7.43 13.44
CA TYR A 158 2.09 8.56 13.40
C TYR A 158 1.03 8.44 14.49
N TYR A 159 0.97 9.45 15.31
CA TYR A 159 -0.04 9.62 16.35
C TYR A 159 -0.27 11.11 16.57
N SER A 160 -1.46 11.61 16.22
CA SER A 160 -1.77 13.04 16.24
C SER A 160 -1.40 13.76 17.56
N PRO A 161 -1.60 13.18 18.77
CA PRO A 161 -1.14 13.83 20.00
C PRO A 161 0.36 14.02 20.10
N PHE A 162 1.19 13.25 19.40
CA PHE A 162 2.63 13.50 19.36
C PHE A 162 2.95 14.72 18.48
N GLU A 163 2.22 14.87 17.36
CA GLU A 163 2.34 16.06 16.51
C GLU A 163 1.94 17.33 17.26
N ASP A 164 0.83 17.28 17.99
CA ASP A 164 0.28 18.44 18.71
C ASP A 164 1.17 18.91 19.87
N MET A 165 2.04 18.04 20.39
CA MET A 165 3.01 18.43 21.43
C MET A 165 3.99 19.53 20.96
N TYR A 166 4.23 19.60 19.65
CA TYR A 166 5.25 20.48 19.04
C TYR A 166 4.66 21.61 18.22
N LYS A 167 3.35 21.58 17.94
CA LYS A 167 2.67 22.66 17.23
C LYS A 167 2.72 23.94 18.08
N ARG A 168 3.36 24.96 17.53
CA ARG A 168 3.31 26.31 18.07
C ARG A 168 2.02 26.98 17.65
N ASP A 169 1.47 27.76 18.54
CA ASP A 169 0.38 28.67 18.24
C ASP A 169 1.03 29.95 17.66
N GLU A 170 1.08 30.05 16.32
CA GLU A 170 1.68 31.21 15.63
C GLU A 170 1.01 32.54 16.02
N ASP A 171 -0.27 32.49 16.42
CA ASP A 171 -1.05 33.64 16.87
C ASP A 171 -0.93 33.92 18.39
N SER A 172 -0.19 33.09 19.13
CA SER A 172 -0.01 33.30 20.58
C SER A 172 1.17 34.24 20.85
N PRO A 173 1.03 35.23 21.76
CA PRO A 173 2.17 36.07 22.14
C PRO A 173 3.31 35.17 22.64
N SER A 174 4.50 35.32 22.05
CA SER A 174 5.68 34.52 22.39
C SER A 174 5.95 34.57 23.90
N ARG A 175 5.91 33.42 24.53
CA ARG A 175 6.22 33.29 25.96
C ARG A 175 7.70 33.00 26.11
N PHE A 176 8.35 33.68 27.00
CA PHE A 176 9.78 33.50 27.22
C PHE A 176 10.15 33.68 28.70
N LEU A 177 11.24 33.06 29.08
CA LEU A 177 11.89 33.33 30.37
C LEU A 177 12.77 34.56 30.20
N HIS A 178 12.48 35.59 30.96
CA HIS A 178 13.25 36.84 30.89
C HIS A 178 14.72 36.60 31.27
N PRO A 179 15.69 37.18 30.56
CA PRO A 179 17.13 36.97 30.83
C PRO A 179 17.54 37.24 32.28
N LEU A 180 16.85 38.15 32.98
CA LEU A 180 17.11 38.46 34.40
C LEU A 180 16.41 37.50 35.37
N SER A 181 15.69 36.48 34.87
CA SER A 181 15.02 35.50 35.75
C SER A 181 15.99 34.66 36.59
N HIS A 182 17.26 34.56 36.17
CA HIS A 182 18.30 33.82 36.88
C HIS A 182 18.67 34.52 38.24
N GLU A 183 18.53 35.84 38.33
CA GLU A 183 18.80 36.59 39.55
C GLU A 183 17.79 36.30 40.67
N LEU A 184 16.63 35.73 40.29
CA LEU A 184 15.55 35.32 41.18
C LEU A 184 15.43 33.79 41.25
N ASP A 185 16.53 33.04 41.14
CA ASP A 185 16.59 31.59 41.15
C ASP A 185 15.63 30.94 40.11
N PHE A 186 15.48 31.57 38.95
CA PHE A 186 14.52 31.15 37.94
C PHE A 186 13.07 30.97 38.44
N MET A 187 12.63 31.81 39.38
CA MET A 187 11.30 31.73 40.01
C MET A 187 10.15 31.62 38.99
N ASN A 188 10.36 32.11 37.78
CA ASN A 188 9.36 32.01 36.72
C ASN A 188 9.25 30.59 36.07
N LEU A 189 10.20 29.67 36.32
CA LEU A 189 10.09 28.27 35.89
C LEU A 189 8.85 27.61 36.46
N ASP A 190 8.42 27.97 37.67
CA ASP A 190 7.18 27.51 38.27
C ASP A 190 5.95 27.77 37.38
N LYS A 191 5.92 28.93 36.72
CA LYS A 191 4.83 29.28 35.79
C LYS A 191 4.85 28.45 34.52
N VAL A 192 6.03 28.02 34.03
CA VAL A 192 6.19 27.17 32.84
C VAL A 192 5.55 25.82 33.09
N PHE A 193 5.83 25.21 34.26
CA PHE A 193 5.43 23.83 34.52
C PHE A 193 4.06 23.69 35.18
N LYS A 194 3.56 24.72 35.87
CA LYS A 194 2.26 24.68 36.55
C LYS A 194 1.08 25.14 35.70
N SER A 195 1.33 25.86 34.62
CA SER A 195 0.26 26.54 33.88
C SER A 195 -0.58 25.62 32.95
N GLY A 196 -0.22 24.35 32.78
CA GLY A 196 -0.90 23.42 31.84
C GLY A 196 -0.85 23.88 30.38
N ILE A 197 -0.04 24.87 30.06
CA ILE A 197 0.06 25.53 28.78
C ILE A 197 1.10 24.79 27.92
N LYS A 198 0.93 24.81 26.62
CA LYS A 198 1.93 24.34 25.65
C LYS A 198 3.29 24.92 26.03
N THR A 199 4.20 24.06 26.46
CA THR A 199 5.51 24.48 27.01
C THR A 199 6.55 24.68 25.92
N GLY A 200 6.25 24.36 24.67
CA GLY A 200 7.18 24.39 23.53
C GLY A 200 7.90 25.71 23.31
N ASP A 201 7.25 26.85 23.63
CA ASP A 201 7.84 28.18 23.48
C ASP A 201 9.08 28.41 24.38
N TYR A 202 9.23 27.63 25.45
CA TYR A 202 10.32 27.75 26.40
C TYR A 202 11.53 26.84 26.07
N PHE A 203 11.42 26.01 25.05
CA PHE A 203 12.49 25.12 24.65
C PHE A 203 13.28 25.67 23.46
N TYR A 204 14.50 25.16 23.30
CA TYR A 204 15.38 25.56 22.21
C TYR A 204 14.72 25.29 20.84
N GLN A 205 14.75 26.27 19.95
CA GLN A 205 14.01 26.20 18.66
C GLN A 205 14.55 25.19 17.65
N GLY A 206 15.81 24.77 17.80
CA GLY A 206 16.41 23.70 16.97
C GLY A 206 16.18 22.29 17.53
N PHE A 207 15.21 22.12 18.43
CA PHE A 207 14.86 20.83 18.98
C PHE A 207 13.97 20.07 17.99
N GLU A 208 14.48 18.96 17.49
CA GLU A 208 13.71 18.01 16.69
C GLU A 208 13.27 16.85 17.57
N THR A 209 12.01 16.46 17.43
CA THR A 209 11.46 15.36 18.21
C THR A 209 11.53 14.07 17.48
N ASP A 210 12.13 13.08 18.09
CA ASP A 210 12.03 11.70 17.66
C ASP A 210 10.77 11.06 18.22
N LYS A 211 9.76 10.91 17.36
CA LYS A 211 8.45 10.30 17.68
C LYS A 211 8.59 8.85 18.14
N LEU A 212 9.55 8.10 17.57
CA LEU A 212 9.83 6.73 17.97
C LEU A 212 10.35 6.67 19.42
N SER A 213 11.20 7.60 19.83
CA SER A 213 11.66 7.69 21.23
C SER A 213 10.52 7.96 22.19
N ILE A 214 9.57 8.85 21.83
CA ILE A 214 8.38 9.09 22.66
C ILE A 214 7.50 7.85 22.73
N PHE A 215 7.23 7.22 21.60
CA PHE A 215 6.42 6.00 21.53
C PHE A 215 7.03 4.88 22.37
N LEU A 216 8.34 4.65 22.24
CA LEU A 216 9.08 3.67 23.03
C LEU A 216 9.02 3.98 24.53
N TYR A 217 9.17 5.26 24.91
CA TYR A 217 9.06 5.70 26.30
C TYR A 217 7.65 5.43 26.87
N GLU A 218 6.58 5.75 26.13
CA GLU A 218 5.21 5.50 26.57
C GLU A 218 4.90 3.99 26.70
N LEU A 219 5.43 3.16 25.80
CA LEU A 219 5.35 1.69 25.90
C LEU A 219 6.09 1.17 27.13
N HIS A 220 7.33 1.65 27.34
CA HIS A 220 8.17 1.20 28.48
C HIS A 220 7.54 1.54 29.84
N ASN A 221 6.89 2.68 29.92
CA ASN A 221 6.20 3.11 31.16
C ASN A 221 4.76 2.58 31.28
N ASN A 222 4.33 1.69 30.39
CA ASN A 222 2.97 1.15 30.33
C ASN A 222 1.87 2.22 30.19
N THR A 223 2.19 3.41 29.71
CA THR A 223 1.23 4.46 29.37
C THR A 223 0.41 4.03 28.15
N LEU A 224 1.07 3.39 27.18
CA LEU A 224 0.45 2.69 26.05
C LEU A 224 0.50 1.18 26.29
N THR A 225 -0.64 0.51 26.12
CA THR A 225 -0.74 -0.95 26.19
C THR A 225 -1.34 -1.48 24.89
N PHE A 226 -0.58 -2.33 24.19
CA PHE A 226 -1.00 -2.97 22.94
C PHE A 226 -2.27 -3.79 23.12
N GLN A 227 -3.18 -3.70 22.16
CA GLN A 227 -4.40 -4.51 22.10
C GLN A 227 -4.37 -5.46 20.90
N TYR A 228 -4.46 -4.92 19.69
CA TYR A 228 -4.40 -5.69 18.45
C TYR A 228 -4.08 -4.82 17.24
N VAL A 229 -3.69 -5.47 16.15
CA VAL A 229 -3.53 -4.83 14.84
C VAL A 229 -4.91 -4.80 14.17
N ALA A 230 -5.44 -3.60 13.93
CA ALA A 230 -6.76 -3.40 13.32
C ALA A 230 -6.71 -3.44 11.79
N GLY A 231 -5.57 -3.11 11.20
CA GLY A 231 -5.37 -3.14 9.76
C GLY A 231 -3.90 -3.18 9.40
N LEU A 232 -3.60 -3.73 8.24
CA LEU A 232 -2.25 -3.78 7.69
C LEU A 232 -2.32 -3.53 6.19
N LYS A 233 -1.41 -2.70 5.70
CA LYS A 233 -1.22 -2.39 4.28
C LYS A 233 0.25 -2.47 3.93
N PHE A 234 0.53 -2.66 2.65
CA PHE A 234 1.89 -2.54 2.11
C PHE A 234 1.90 -1.55 0.94
N HIS A 235 2.90 -0.71 0.92
CA HIS A 235 3.12 0.35 -0.06
C HIS A 235 4.34 0.02 -0.89
N PHE A 236 4.18 -0.17 -2.21
CA PHE A 236 5.26 -0.51 -3.11
C PHE A 236 5.52 0.62 -4.11
N PHE A 237 6.77 1.06 -4.17
CA PHE A 237 7.31 2.05 -5.09
C PHE A 237 8.43 1.48 -5.98
N GLN A 238 8.60 0.15 -5.98
CA GLN A 238 9.65 -0.56 -6.72
C GLN A 238 9.45 -0.53 -8.24
N LEU A 239 8.20 -0.38 -8.68
CA LEU A 239 7.85 -0.39 -10.09
C LEU A 239 7.95 1.03 -10.62
N GLU A 240 8.99 1.32 -11.41
CA GLU A 240 9.22 2.66 -11.95
C GLU A 240 7.96 3.23 -12.62
N GLY A 241 7.56 4.46 -12.22
CA GLY A 241 6.36 5.15 -12.69
C GLY A 241 5.06 4.66 -12.06
N TRP A 242 5.10 3.78 -11.05
CA TRP A 242 3.91 3.24 -10.40
C TRP A 242 4.03 3.17 -8.88
N TYR A 243 2.90 3.39 -8.25
CA TYR A 243 2.65 3.04 -6.85
C TYR A 243 1.51 2.03 -6.79
N ILE A 244 1.68 1.01 -5.96
CA ILE A 244 0.61 0.07 -5.62
C ILE A 244 0.47 -0.04 -4.10
N GLU A 245 -0.77 0.01 -3.61
CA GLU A 245 -1.13 -0.34 -2.24
C GLU A 245 -1.73 -1.75 -2.23
N ILE A 246 -1.34 -2.54 -1.26
CA ILE A 246 -1.81 -3.90 -1.08
C ILE A 246 -2.43 -4.01 0.30
N THR A 247 -3.65 -4.50 0.36
CA THR A 247 -4.42 -4.68 1.59
C THR A 247 -4.90 -6.13 1.71
N GLU A 248 -5.05 -6.62 2.93
CA GLU A 248 -5.60 -7.95 3.18
C GLU A 248 -7.13 -7.90 3.22
N PHE A 249 -7.77 -8.72 2.37
CA PHE A 249 -9.22 -8.89 2.31
C PHE A 249 -9.63 -10.24 2.88
N ASN A 250 -10.24 -10.22 4.06
CA ASN A 250 -10.81 -11.40 4.71
C ASN A 250 -12.32 -11.48 4.41
N ARG A 251 -12.67 -11.94 3.21
CA ARG A 251 -14.05 -12.04 2.75
C ARG A 251 -14.32 -13.40 2.08
N PRO A 252 -15.59 -13.86 1.99
CA PRO A 252 -15.92 -15.07 1.25
C PRO A 252 -15.67 -14.90 -0.24
N GLY A 253 -15.41 -16.01 -0.95
CA GLY A 253 -15.16 -15.98 -2.39
C GLY A 253 -13.70 -16.24 -2.72
N MET A 254 -13.37 -16.05 -3.98
CA MET A 254 -12.04 -16.39 -4.53
C MET A 254 -11.09 -15.18 -4.54
N ASN A 255 -11.63 -13.96 -4.68
CA ASN A 255 -10.85 -12.71 -4.66
C ASN A 255 -10.67 -12.22 -3.21
N ARG A 256 -9.72 -12.83 -2.50
CA ARG A 256 -9.42 -12.62 -1.07
C ARG A 256 -7.93 -12.78 -0.79
N GLY A 257 -7.52 -12.43 0.42
CA GLY A 257 -6.13 -12.39 0.82
C GLY A 257 -5.50 -11.03 0.46
N TRP A 258 -4.23 -11.01 0.15
CA TRP A 258 -3.50 -9.80 -0.24
C TRP A 258 -3.82 -9.41 -1.68
N LEU A 259 -4.47 -8.27 -1.89
CA LEU A 259 -4.88 -7.76 -3.19
C LEU A 259 -4.43 -6.31 -3.37
N ILE A 260 -4.29 -5.89 -4.63
CA ILE A 260 -4.03 -4.49 -5.00
C ILE A 260 -5.32 -3.70 -4.74
N SER A 261 -5.27 -2.86 -3.71
CA SER A 261 -6.37 -1.99 -3.28
C SER A 261 -6.26 -0.57 -3.82
N ASN A 262 -5.06 -0.13 -4.24
CA ASN A 262 -4.87 1.16 -4.87
C ASN A 262 -3.75 1.10 -5.91
N LEU A 263 -3.90 1.89 -6.98
CA LEU A 263 -2.94 1.99 -8.08
C LEU A 263 -2.84 3.43 -8.56
N ILE A 264 -1.63 3.99 -8.54
CA ILE A 264 -1.37 5.35 -9.02
C ILE A 264 -0.22 5.30 -10.02
N LYS A 265 -0.43 5.94 -11.20
CA LYS A 265 0.65 6.21 -12.12
C LYS A 265 1.39 7.46 -11.64
N LEU A 266 2.68 7.33 -11.37
CA LEU A 266 3.52 8.40 -10.84
C LEU A 266 4.24 9.13 -11.97
N GLU A 267 4.25 10.45 -11.88
CA GLU A 267 5.11 11.32 -12.66
C GLU A 267 6.40 11.63 -11.89
N GLU A 268 7.38 12.20 -12.57
CA GLU A 268 8.65 12.62 -11.95
C GLU A 268 8.41 13.54 -10.74
N GLY A 269 9.04 13.24 -9.61
CA GLY A 269 8.92 14.01 -8.36
C GLY A 269 7.60 13.81 -7.57
N GLN A 270 6.72 12.91 -8.00
CA GLN A 270 5.49 12.58 -7.25
C GLN A 270 5.70 11.48 -6.21
N LYS A 271 6.73 10.66 -6.38
CA LYS A 271 7.04 9.55 -5.46
C LYS A 271 7.29 10.07 -4.04
N GLU A 272 8.19 11.03 -3.89
CA GLU A 272 8.58 11.61 -2.60
C GLU A 272 7.37 12.28 -1.92
N LYS A 273 6.60 13.05 -2.68
CA LYS A 273 5.38 13.71 -2.16
C LYS A 273 4.35 12.71 -1.68
N LEU A 274 4.18 11.59 -2.39
CA LEU A 274 3.24 10.55 -1.97
C LEU A 274 3.75 9.81 -0.73
N ILE A 275 5.05 9.55 -0.62
CA ILE A 275 5.67 9.00 0.58
C ILE A 275 5.45 9.93 1.77
N ASP A 276 5.73 11.23 1.63
CA ASP A 276 5.51 12.21 2.70
C ASP A 276 4.05 12.26 3.12
N PHE A 277 3.13 12.24 2.15
CA PHE A 277 1.68 12.18 2.43
C PHE A 277 1.29 10.93 3.23
N ILE A 278 1.80 9.73 2.86
CA ILE A 278 1.52 8.48 3.56
C ILE A 278 2.07 8.51 4.99
N TYR A 279 3.29 9.05 5.16
CA TYR A 279 3.93 9.18 6.47
C TYR A 279 3.39 10.36 7.31
N HIS A 280 2.39 11.12 6.79
CA HIS A 280 1.87 12.34 7.42
C HIS A 280 2.98 13.36 7.75
N ARG A 281 3.95 13.52 6.86
CA ARG A 281 5.00 14.52 6.94
C ARG A 281 4.53 15.77 6.18
N ASP A 282 4.53 16.94 6.87
CA ASP A 282 4.13 18.23 6.30
C ASP A 282 5.23 18.80 5.37
#